data_ec5f4bbdbf77d795e09ae5607e095c40
#
_entry.id   ec5f4bbdbf77d795e09ae5607e095c40
#
_cell.length_a   1.000
_cell.length_b   1.000
_cell.length_c   1.000
_cell.angle_alpha   90.00
_cell.angle_beta   90.00
_cell.angle_gamma   90.00
#
_symmetry.space_group_name_H-M   'P 1'
#
loop_
_entity.id
_entity.type
_entity.pdbx_description
1 polymer ?
#
loop_
_entity_poly.entity_id
_entity_poly.type
_entity_poly.pdbx_seq_one_letter_code
_entity_poly.pdbx_strand_id
1 'polypeptide(L)'
;MVHNIHLSELIHRQAERYGDKTALKHYDYAASAWRDVSWRQFSTRVLRVSYALLALGIGRQERIAVFSQNKPECMYVSFGGYGIRAVTTPFYPSSSGAQITYMMNDAEVRLLFVGEQQQYDVAFSVLSLCKSLERIVIFDKSVKRKETDHLSIYFDEFLELASPEAVRGEYRQRMKEANYDDMADILYTSGTTGNSKGVILTYKMYRGAVYGNGANLPLSPNDVFLNFLPFTHIFERGWSYLGFSAGVCQAINERPADVLKSMQEIRPTCMSSVPRLWEKIYQGVQEKIAASPKVQRSLMKDALETGMRYWGDYASQKRPAPMMLKMKYKLYDRTVYKLLRKTLGLDRANFFPTAGAAVSPEVEKFAHAVGLYMMVGYGLTESTATVSNDHKNERATLGSVGRILPGLELKIGANNEILLRGDTITPGYYKKESATKAVLDADGWFHTGDAGYMKDGELFLTERIKDLFKTSNGKYIAPQQIESKMTIDRYIDQCVVVANERKFVSALIVPDFQALEAYANQNGIAFASHEELCRKPEIEEFLHNRIDTLQQDLSDYERIKHFILLPKAFSIESGELTNTLKVKRSVVYKRYAEAIDQLYRKAEQNFKP
;
A
#
# COMPACT_ATOMS: atom_id res chain seq x y z
N MET A 1 7.51 -8.15 22.72
CA MET A 1 8.14 -7.77 21.45
C MET A 1 9.66 -7.91 21.59
N VAL A 2 10.33 -8.34 20.55
CA VAL A 2 11.80 -8.48 20.56
C VAL A 2 12.38 -7.26 19.86
N HIS A 3 12.84 -6.26 20.61
CA HIS A 3 13.23 -4.95 20.06
C HIS A 3 14.68 -4.87 19.58
N ASN A 4 15.55 -5.75 19.99
CA ASN A 4 16.99 -5.65 19.71
C ASN A 4 17.55 -6.94 19.12
N ILE A 5 16.90 -7.42 18.07
CA ILE A 5 17.35 -8.62 17.35
C ILE A 5 17.64 -8.25 15.89
N HIS A 6 18.72 -8.78 15.37
CA HIS A 6 19.02 -8.74 13.95
C HIS A 6 17.99 -9.58 13.18
N LEU A 7 17.51 -9.10 12.02
CA LEU A 7 16.48 -9.82 11.25
C LEU A 7 16.87 -11.25 10.88
N SER A 8 18.16 -11.54 10.70
CA SER A 8 18.65 -12.89 10.44
C SER A 8 18.34 -13.90 11.57
N GLU A 9 18.21 -13.43 12.81
CA GLU A 9 17.90 -14.27 13.97
C GLU A 9 16.41 -14.30 14.31
N LEU A 10 15.62 -13.34 13.81
CA LEU A 10 14.26 -13.07 14.29
C LEU A 10 13.37 -14.32 14.27
N ILE A 11 13.30 -15.01 13.14
CA ILE A 11 12.41 -16.17 13.00
C ILE A 11 12.87 -17.35 13.86
N HIS A 12 14.18 -17.55 14.00
CA HIS A 12 14.73 -18.60 14.86
C HIS A 12 14.43 -18.35 16.33
N ARG A 13 14.61 -17.11 16.81
CA ARG A 13 14.27 -16.71 18.18
C ARG A 13 12.77 -16.82 18.47
N GLN A 14 11.93 -16.47 17.51
CA GLN A 14 10.49 -16.63 17.69
C GLN A 14 10.08 -18.12 17.68
N ALA A 15 10.77 -18.97 16.91
CA ALA A 15 10.53 -20.41 16.93
C ALA A 15 10.94 -21.05 18.27
N GLU A 16 12.04 -20.61 18.89
CA GLU A 16 12.43 -21.00 20.25
C GLU A 16 11.35 -20.64 21.27
N ARG A 17 10.73 -19.44 21.10
CA ARG A 17 9.75 -18.89 22.05
C ARG A 17 8.34 -19.48 21.88
N TYR A 18 7.89 -19.72 20.65
CA TYR A 18 6.50 -20.05 20.35
C TYR A 18 6.31 -21.47 19.79
N GLY A 19 7.38 -22.18 19.40
CA GLY A 19 7.34 -23.56 18.98
C GLY A 19 6.30 -23.87 17.90
N ASP A 20 5.32 -24.66 18.27
CA ASP A 20 4.29 -25.14 17.34
C ASP A 20 3.06 -24.21 17.22
N LYS A 21 3.08 -23.03 17.87
CA LYS A 21 2.07 -21.99 17.63
C LYS A 21 2.11 -21.53 16.17
N THR A 22 0.95 -21.23 15.59
CA THR A 22 0.85 -20.76 14.20
C THR A 22 1.58 -19.43 14.01
N ALA A 23 2.50 -19.37 13.06
CA ALA A 23 3.23 -18.17 12.62
C ALA A 23 2.62 -17.58 11.36
N LEU A 24 2.30 -18.44 10.38
CA LEU A 24 1.72 -18.06 9.10
C LEU A 24 0.45 -18.85 8.82
N LYS A 25 -0.46 -18.21 8.09
CA LYS A 25 -1.59 -18.87 7.41
C LYS A 25 -1.54 -18.49 5.94
N HIS A 26 -1.82 -19.45 5.05
CA HIS A 26 -1.98 -19.19 3.63
C HIS A 26 -3.15 -19.99 3.09
N TYR A 27 -3.75 -19.52 1.99
CA TYR A 27 -4.89 -20.18 1.41
C TYR A 27 -4.44 -21.23 0.38
N ASP A 28 -4.80 -22.50 0.62
CA ASP A 28 -4.59 -23.59 -0.32
C ASP A 28 -5.78 -23.63 -1.29
N TYR A 29 -5.60 -23.12 -2.50
CA TYR A 29 -6.66 -23.04 -3.51
C TYR A 29 -7.13 -24.41 -4.00
N ALA A 30 -6.25 -25.42 -3.99
CA ALA A 30 -6.63 -26.79 -4.38
C ALA A 30 -7.53 -27.44 -3.33
N ALA A 31 -7.24 -27.21 -2.05
CA ALA A 31 -8.04 -27.71 -0.93
C ALA A 31 -9.17 -26.76 -0.50
N SER A 32 -9.24 -25.55 -1.08
CA SER A 32 -10.17 -24.48 -0.69
C SER A 32 -10.18 -24.19 0.81
N ALA A 33 -9.01 -24.17 1.44
CA ALA A 33 -8.88 -24.04 2.89
C ALA A 33 -7.59 -23.29 3.30
N TRP A 34 -7.64 -22.61 4.44
CA TRP A 34 -6.46 -22.04 5.06
C TRP A 34 -5.57 -23.14 5.65
N ARG A 35 -4.27 -23.04 5.42
CA ARG A 35 -3.22 -23.90 5.99
C ARG A 35 -2.38 -23.14 6.98
N ASP A 36 -2.02 -23.79 8.06
CA ASP A 36 -1.20 -23.24 9.14
C ASP A 36 0.25 -23.67 8.98
N VAL A 37 1.15 -22.72 9.22
CA VAL A 37 2.60 -22.97 9.35
C VAL A 37 3.03 -22.54 10.74
N SER A 38 3.58 -23.44 11.54
CA SER A 38 4.05 -23.11 12.88
C SER A 38 5.37 -22.32 12.84
N TRP A 39 5.71 -21.63 13.94
CA TRP A 39 7.00 -20.95 14.07
C TRP A 39 8.18 -21.91 13.87
N ARG A 40 8.09 -23.14 14.37
CA ARG A 40 9.11 -24.19 14.17
C ARG A 40 9.24 -24.55 12.70
N GLN A 41 8.14 -24.77 12.01
CA GLN A 41 8.13 -25.07 10.57
C GLN A 41 8.68 -23.89 9.76
N PHE A 42 8.28 -22.66 10.09
CA PHE A 42 8.80 -21.45 9.45
C PHE A 42 10.33 -21.35 9.59
N SER A 43 10.84 -21.47 10.82
CA SER A 43 12.28 -21.47 11.10
C SER A 43 13.03 -22.55 10.33
N THR A 44 12.48 -23.76 10.25
CA THR A 44 13.06 -24.86 9.49
C THR A 44 13.14 -24.55 8.00
N ARG A 45 12.09 -23.97 7.41
CA ARG A 45 12.07 -23.56 6.00
C ARG A 45 13.11 -22.47 5.72
N VAL A 46 13.18 -21.45 6.58
CA VAL A 46 14.19 -20.37 6.52
C VAL A 46 15.61 -20.94 6.53
N LEU A 47 15.90 -21.87 7.44
CA LEU A 47 17.23 -22.51 7.54
C LEU A 47 17.56 -23.30 6.26
N ARG A 48 16.60 -24.07 5.72
CA ARG A 48 16.82 -24.84 4.47
C ARG A 48 17.09 -23.90 3.28
N VAL A 49 16.38 -22.77 3.18
CA VAL A 49 16.66 -21.74 2.17
C VAL A 49 18.08 -21.20 2.33
N SER A 50 18.51 -20.87 3.58
CA SER A 50 19.87 -20.40 3.83
C SER A 50 20.92 -21.42 3.34
N TYR A 51 20.71 -22.68 3.63
CA TYR A 51 21.63 -23.75 3.24
C TYR A 51 21.68 -23.94 1.71
N ALA A 52 20.52 -23.92 1.05
CA ALA A 52 20.45 -24.03 -0.40
C ALA A 52 21.12 -22.84 -1.12
N LEU A 53 20.97 -21.63 -0.59
CA LEU A 53 21.65 -20.44 -1.10
C LEU A 53 23.18 -20.57 -0.97
N LEU A 54 23.67 -21.08 0.15
CA LEU A 54 25.10 -21.36 0.34
C LEU A 54 25.61 -22.43 -0.62
N ALA A 55 24.83 -23.51 -0.86
CA ALA A 55 25.19 -24.55 -1.82
C ALA A 55 25.30 -24.03 -3.26
N LEU A 56 24.51 -23.00 -3.61
CA LEU A 56 24.62 -22.29 -4.87
C LEU A 56 25.73 -21.23 -4.89
N GLY A 57 26.53 -21.12 -3.83
CA GLY A 57 27.64 -20.18 -3.74
C GLY A 57 27.22 -18.71 -3.66
N ILE A 58 26.01 -18.41 -3.15
CA ILE A 58 25.59 -17.02 -2.94
C ILE A 58 26.44 -16.38 -1.85
N GLY A 59 27.16 -15.33 -2.23
CA GLY A 59 28.10 -14.59 -1.38
C GLY A 59 27.42 -13.59 -0.44
N ARG A 60 28.23 -13.01 0.47
CA ARG A 60 27.80 -11.90 1.33
C ARG A 60 27.47 -10.69 0.48
N GLN A 61 26.37 -10.01 0.79
CA GLN A 61 25.90 -8.83 0.07
C GLN A 61 25.64 -9.06 -1.45
N GLU A 62 25.61 -10.31 -1.91
CA GLU A 62 25.10 -10.64 -3.24
C GLU A 62 23.57 -10.60 -3.23
N ARG A 63 22.98 -10.31 -4.39
CA ARG A 63 21.54 -10.05 -4.53
C ARG A 63 20.81 -11.26 -5.05
N ILE A 64 19.70 -11.56 -4.37
CA ILE A 64 18.70 -12.51 -4.80
C ILE A 64 17.38 -11.75 -4.97
N ALA A 65 16.55 -12.14 -5.93
CA ALA A 65 15.29 -11.46 -6.18
C ALA A 65 14.08 -12.38 -6.04
N VAL A 66 12.94 -11.79 -5.67
CA VAL A 66 11.65 -12.48 -5.60
C VAL A 66 10.66 -11.74 -6.50
N PHE A 67 10.14 -12.41 -7.51
CA PHE A 67 9.14 -11.94 -8.46
C PHE A 67 7.86 -12.78 -8.32
N SER A 68 7.02 -12.43 -7.34
CA SER A 68 5.88 -13.25 -6.93
C SER A 68 4.78 -12.41 -6.29
N GLN A 69 3.56 -12.92 -6.35
CA GLN A 69 2.48 -12.56 -5.45
C GLN A 69 2.89 -12.88 -3.99
N ASN A 70 2.08 -12.40 -3.04
CA ASN A 70 2.29 -12.75 -1.64
C ASN A 70 2.15 -14.25 -1.43
N LYS A 71 3.24 -14.90 -1.04
CA LYS A 71 3.30 -16.33 -0.70
C LYS A 71 4.19 -16.52 0.53
N PRO A 72 4.00 -17.58 1.32
CA PRO A 72 4.91 -17.92 2.43
C PRO A 72 6.37 -17.99 2.00
N GLU A 73 6.64 -18.51 0.79
CA GLU A 73 7.96 -18.65 0.19
C GLU A 73 8.70 -17.32 0.09
N CYS A 74 7.99 -16.20 -0.14
CA CYS A 74 8.60 -14.87 -0.15
C CYS A 74 9.28 -14.55 1.19
N MET A 75 8.65 -14.95 2.30
CA MET A 75 9.23 -14.77 3.65
C MET A 75 10.34 -15.78 3.92
N TYR A 76 10.19 -17.02 3.47
CA TYR A 76 11.25 -18.03 3.60
C TYR A 76 12.52 -17.58 2.89
N VAL A 77 12.40 -17.04 1.67
CA VAL A 77 13.53 -16.54 0.87
C VAL A 77 14.15 -15.30 1.51
N SER A 78 13.33 -14.34 1.96
CA SER A 78 13.86 -13.12 2.56
C SER A 78 14.66 -13.42 3.83
N PHE A 79 14.06 -14.13 4.78
CA PHE A 79 14.75 -14.46 6.04
C PHE A 79 15.90 -15.48 5.85
N GLY A 80 15.79 -16.39 4.88
CA GLY A 80 16.87 -17.29 4.49
C GLY A 80 18.05 -16.54 3.89
N GLY A 81 17.81 -15.56 3.06
CA GLY A 81 18.82 -14.64 2.53
C GLY A 81 19.51 -13.84 3.63
N TYR A 82 18.75 -13.30 4.59
CA TYR A 82 19.31 -12.58 5.74
C TYR A 82 20.23 -13.46 6.59
N GLY A 83 19.90 -14.76 6.75
CA GLY A 83 20.72 -15.72 7.47
C GLY A 83 22.13 -15.94 6.90
N ILE A 84 22.32 -15.63 5.62
CA ILE A 84 23.62 -15.72 4.94
C ILE A 84 24.19 -14.35 4.54
N ARG A 85 23.60 -13.26 4.99
CA ARG A 85 23.97 -11.87 4.66
C ARG A 85 23.84 -11.55 3.16
N ALA A 86 22.93 -12.22 2.45
CA ALA A 86 22.51 -11.83 1.10
C ALA A 86 21.51 -10.68 1.14
N VAL A 87 21.43 -9.92 0.07
CA VAL A 87 20.49 -8.79 -0.08
C VAL A 87 19.28 -9.27 -0.88
N THR A 88 18.07 -9.02 -0.38
CA THR A 88 16.85 -9.39 -1.11
C THR A 88 16.32 -8.22 -1.94
N THR A 89 15.83 -8.52 -3.14
CA THR A 89 15.32 -7.53 -4.08
C THR A 89 13.96 -7.99 -4.59
N PRO A 90 12.87 -7.65 -3.91
CA PRO A 90 11.54 -8.06 -4.34
C PRO A 90 11.03 -7.20 -5.50
N PHE A 91 10.42 -7.83 -6.50
CA PHE A 91 9.82 -7.20 -7.66
C PHE A 91 8.30 -7.35 -7.65
N TYR A 92 7.57 -6.33 -8.07
CA TYR A 92 6.12 -6.39 -8.16
C TYR A 92 5.67 -7.49 -9.12
N PRO A 93 4.68 -8.32 -8.76
CA PRO A 93 4.20 -9.42 -9.61
C PRO A 93 3.64 -8.96 -10.96
N SER A 94 3.28 -7.69 -11.09
CA SER A 94 2.81 -7.04 -12.32
C SER A 94 3.92 -6.36 -13.13
N SER A 95 5.19 -6.51 -12.75
CA SER A 95 6.30 -5.89 -13.47
C SER A 95 6.44 -6.45 -14.88
N SER A 96 6.65 -5.57 -15.86
CA SER A 96 6.90 -5.95 -17.25
C SER A 96 8.30 -6.52 -17.45
N GLY A 97 8.51 -7.24 -18.57
CA GLY A 97 9.84 -7.76 -18.94
C GLY A 97 10.92 -6.68 -18.97
N ALA A 98 10.61 -5.50 -19.50
CA ALA A 98 11.56 -4.37 -19.53
C ALA A 98 11.94 -3.90 -18.11
N GLN A 99 10.96 -3.82 -17.20
CA GLN A 99 11.22 -3.46 -15.80
C GLN A 99 12.07 -4.52 -15.11
N ILE A 100 11.75 -5.81 -15.29
CA ILE A 100 12.51 -6.93 -14.73
C ILE A 100 13.94 -6.90 -15.24
N THR A 101 14.15 -6.77 -16.56
CA THR A 101 15.50 -6.67 -17.16
C THR A 101 16.31 -5.54 -16.54
N TYR A 102 15.69 -4.36 -16.40
CA TYR A 102 16.36 -3.21 -15.80
C TYR A 102 16.77 -3.48 -14.36
N MET A 103 15.83 -3.92 -13.51
CA MET A 103 16.10 -4.14 -12.09
C MET A 103 17.08 -5.30 -11.85
N MET A 104 16.98 -6.37 -12.60
CA MET A 104 17.90 -7.52 -12.55
C MET A 104 19.35 -7.09 -12.84
N ASN A 105 19.55 -6.29 -13.89
CA ASN A 105 20.88 -5.84 -14.29
C ASN A 105 21.42 -4.73 -13.37
N ASP A 106 20.56 -3.79 -12.92
CA ASP A 106 20.96 -2.71 -12.01
C ASP A 106 21.41 -3.27 -10.65
N ALA A 107 20.64 -4.23 -10.11
CA ALA A 107 20.97 -4.90 -8.86
C ALA A 107 21.99 -6.06 -9.03
N GLU A 108 22.33 -6.48 -10.24
CA GLU A 108 23.19 -7.66 -10.50
C GLU A 108 22.70 -8.91 -9.77
N VAL A 109 21.41 -9.23 -9.98
CA VAL A 109 20.76 -10.37 -9.32
C VAL A 109 21.29 -11.69 -9.88
N ARG A 110 21.77 -12.58 -8.99
CA ARG A 110 22.27 -13.91 -9.37
C ARG A 110 21.18 -14.99 -9.39
N LEU A 111 20.19 -14.89 -8.49
CA LEU A 111 19.15 -15.90 -8.32
C LEU A 111 17.78 -15.21 -8.30
N LEU A 112 16.84 -15.68 -9.14
CA LEU A 112 15.48 -15.16 -9.21
C LEU A 112 14.48 -16.23 -8.76
N PHE A 113 13.67 -15.91 -7.76
CA PHE A 113 12.53 -16.71 -7.35
C PHE A 113 11.26 -16.19 -8.01
N VAL A 114 10.48 -17.06 -8.66
CA VAL A 114 9.25 -16.69 -9.36
C VAL A 114 8.03 -17.39 -8.76
N GLY A 115 6.90 -16.67 -8.69
CA GLY A 115 5.68 -17.16 -8.07
C GLY A 115 4.91 -18.15 -8.93
N GLU A 116 4.25 -17.67 -9.96
CA GLU A 116 3.29 -18.39 -10.79
C GLU A 116 3.70 -18.36 -12.27
N GLN A 117 2.87 -18.97 -13.14
CA GLN A 117 3.15 -19.09 -14.57
C GLN A 117 3.47 -17.76 -15.23
N GLN A 118 2.71 -16.70 -14.92
CA GLN A 118 2.92 -15.39 -15.52
C GLN A 118 4.31 -14.83 -15.20
N GLN A 119 4.76 -14.91 -13.95
CA GLN A 119 6.08 -14.41 -13.54
C GLN A 119 7.19 -15.24 -14.15
N TYR A 120 7.00 -16.57 -14.24
CA TYR A 120 7.93 -17.46 -14.92
C TYR A 120 8.04 -17.10 -16.41
N ASP A 121 6.92 -16.95 -17.12
CA ASP A 121 6.92 -16.64 -18.54
C ASP A 121 7.59 -15.29 -18.83
N VAL A 122 7.34 -14.27 -18.01
CA VAL A 122 8.02 -12.96 -18.10
C VAL A 122 9.53 -13.11 -17.86
N ALA A 123 9.93 -13.78 -16.77
CA ALA A 123 11.34 -13.97 -16.42
C ALA A 123 12.08 -14.75 -17.52
N PHE A 124 11.48 -15.82 -18.03
CA PHE A 124 12.06 -16.64 -19.10
C PHE A 124 12.21 -15.84 -20.40
N SER A 125 11.23 -14.99 -20.75
CA SER A 125 11.28 -14.18 -21.98
C SER A 125 12.44 -13.17 -22.02
N VAL A 126 12.97 -12.77 -20.86
CA VAL A 126 14.06 -11.79 -20.74
C VAL A 126 15.38 -12.41 -20.27
N LEU A 127 15.44 -13.72 -20.16
CA LEU A 127 16.57 -14.46 -19.59
C LEU A 127 17.91 -14.08 -20.23
N SER A 128 17.96 -14.02 -21.57
CA SER A 128 19.17 -13.65 -22.33
C SER A 128 19.63 -12.20 -22.12
N LEU A 129 18.77 -11.34 -21.58
CA LEU A 129 19.05 -9.93 -21.29
C LEU A 129 19.56 -9.72 -19.86
N CYS A 130 19.42 -10.71 -18.97
CA CYS A 130 19.79 -10.65 -17.55
C CYS A 130 21.19 -11.24 -17.34
N LYS A 131 22.21 -10.38 -17.39
CA LYS A 131 23.63 -10.80 -17.48
C LYS A 131 24.17 -11.57 -16.28
N SER A 132 23.67 -11.28 -15.08
CA SER A 132 24.14 -11.87 -13.81
C SER A 132 23.29 -13.07 -13.35
N LEU A 133 22.17 -13.34 -14.02
CA LEU A 133 21.25 -14.39 -13.61
C LEU A 133 21.82 -15.79 -13.90
N GLU A 134 21.95 -16.58 -12.86
CA GLU A 134 22.49 -17.94 -12.94
C GLU A 134 21.39 -19.02 -12.84
N ARG A 135 20.27 -18.71 -12.14
CA ARG A 135 19.19 -19.69 -11.95
C ARG A 135 17.84 -19.01 -11.63
N ILE A 136 16.77 -19.67 -12.05
CA ILE A 136 15.39 -19.35 -11.65
C ILE A 136 14.89 -20.46 -10.73
N VAL A 137 14.23 -20.09 -9.62
CA VAL A 137 13.57 -21.00 -8.68
C VAL A 137 12.07 -20.74 -8.71
N ILE A 138 11.27 -21.75 -9.00
CA ILE A 138 9.82 -21.66 -9.20
C ILE A 138 9.11 -22.11 -7.94
N PHE A 139 8.27 -21.26 -7.34
CA PHE A 139 7.51 -21.57 -6.13
C PHE A 139 6.38 -22.56 -6.39
N ASP A 140 5.59 -22.30 -7.42
CA ASP A 140 4.39 -23.10 -7.73
C ASP A 140 4.73 -24.29 -8.64
N LYS A 141 4.48 -25.50 -8.13
CA LYS A 141 4.71 -26.75 -8.88
C LYS A 141 3.80 -26.90 -10.11
N SER A 142 2.71 -26.15 -10.19
CA SER A 142 1.81 -26.18 -11.35
C SER A 142 2.36 -25.43 -12.56
N VAL A 143 3.41 -24.63 -12.37
CA VAL A 143 4.09 -23.92 -13.45
C VAL A 143 4.70 -24.91 -14.44
N LYS A 144 4.37 -24.72 -15.71
CA LYS A 144 4.93 -25.51 -16.81
C LYS A 144 6.18 -24.83 -17.34
N ARG A 145 7.34 -25.46 -17.11
CA ARG A 145 8.60 -24.98 -17.67
C ARG A 145 8.63 -25.15 -19.20
N LYS A 146 9.30 -24.25 -19.88
CA LYS A 146 9.57 -24.39 -21.34
C LYS A 146 10.53 -25.56 -21.56
N GLU A 147 10.38 -26.29 -22.65
CA GLU A 147 11.25 -27.42 -23.01
C GLU A 147 12.73 -27.04 -23.12
N THR A 148 12.99 -25.80 -23.55
CA THR A 148 14.35 -25.25 -23.70
C THR A 148 14.92 -24.68 -22.37
N ASP A 149 14.19 -24.79 -21.27
CA ASP A 149 14.62 -24.24 -19.99
C ASP A 149 15.49 -25.24 -19.21
N HIS A 150 16.78 -24.94 -19.15
CA HIS A 150 17.78 -25.72 -18.39
C HIS A 150 18.26 -25.00 -17.13
N LEU A 151 17.74 -23.79 -16.84
CA LEU A 151 18.19 -22.96 -15.71
C LEU A 151 17.21 -22.97 -14.53
N SER A 152 15.94 -23.34 -14.76
CA SER A 152 14.92 -23.30 -13.71
C SER A 152 14.82 -24.62 -12.97
N ILE A 153 14.60 -24.52 -11.66
CA ILE A 153 14.27 -25.64 -10.76
C ILE A 153 13.05 -25.27 -9.91
N TYR A 154 12.33 -26.29 -9.41
CA TYR A 154 11.26 -26.03 -8.46
C TYR A 154 11.79 -25.80 -7.04
N PHE A 155 11.02 -25.11 -6.23
CA PHE A 155 11.44 -24.71 -4.87
C PHE A 155 11.79 -25.88 -3.96
N ASP A 156 11.09 -27.01 -4.08
CA ASP A 156 11.45 -28.21 -3.31
C ASP A 156 12.79 -28.79 -3.75
N GLU A 157 13.06 -28.83 -5.06
CA GLU A 157 14.37 -29.25 -5.59
C GLU A 157 15.49 -28.31 -5.11
N PHE A 158 15.22 -26.99 -5.11
CA PHE A 158 16.13 -25.98 -4.56
C PHE A 158 16.45 -26.26 -3.07
N LEU A 159 15.43 -26.56 -2.26
CA LEU A 159 15.64 -26.84 -0.83
C LEU A 159 16.47 -28.10 -0.56
N GLU A 160 16.62 -28.97 -1.53
CA GLU A 160 17.40 -30.24 -1.42
C GLU A 160 18.83 -30.13 -1.94
N LEU A 161 19.24 -28.96 -2.47
CA LEU A 161 20.59 -28.76 -3.00
C LEU A 161 21.71 -28.88 -1.97
N ALA A 162 21.41 -28.65 -0.68
CA ALA A 162 22.43 -28.60 0.34
C ALA A 162 22.36 -29.78 1.31
N SER A 163 23.49 -30.49 1.48
CA SER A 163 23.72 -31.24 2.70
C SER A 163 23.97 -30.27 3.86
N PRO A 164 23.22 -30.36 4.99
CA PRO A 164 23.45 -29.51 6.16
C PRO A 164 24.88 -29.56 6.68
N GLU A 165 25.53 -30.71 6.59
CA GLU A 165 26.92 -30.94 7.07
C GLU A 165 27.90 -30.07 6.28
N ALA A 166 27.71 -29.92 4.98
CA ALA A 166 28.62 -29.18 4.11
C ALA A 166 28.62 -27.67 4.37
N VAL A 167 27.47 -27.08 4.74
CA VAL A 167 27.29 -25.61 4.78
C VAL A 167 27.07 -25.04 6.19
N ARG A 168 26.80 -25.87 7.19
CA ARG A 168 26.50 -25.46 8.58
C ARG A 168 27.59 -24.58 9.20
N GLY A 169 28.85 -24.89 8.91
CA GLY A 169 30.01 -24.12 9.42
C GLY A 169 29.98 -22.69 8.90
N GLU A 170 29.83 -22.52 7.58
CA GLU A 170 29.75 -21.21 6.93
C GLU A 170 28.52 -20.44 7.36
N TYR A 171 27.35 -21.08 7.44
CA TYR A 171 26.13 -20.45 7.95
C TYR A 171 26.32 -19.83 9.34
N ARG A 172 26.87 -20.63 10.29
CA ARG A 172 27.14 -20.15 11.65
C ARG A 172 28.12 -18.98 11.67
N GLN A 173 29.14 -19.00 10.82
CA GLN A 173 30.10 -17.92 10.71
C GLN A 173 29.41 -16.65 10.20
N ARG A 174 28.61 -16.72 9.12
CA ARG A 174 27.90 -15.58 8.57
C ARG A 174 26.90 -14.97 9.55
N MET A 175 26.18 -15.81 10.31
CA MET A 175 25.29 -15.37 11.37
C MET A 175 26.05 -14.62 12.49
N LYS A 176 27.20 -15.11 12.90
CA LYS A 176 28.04 -14.47 13.93
C LYS A 176 28.59 -13.11 13.47
N GLU A 177 28.87 -12.97 12.19
CA GLU A 177 29.40 -11.76 11.57
C GLU A 177 28.30 -10.79 11.09
N ALA A 178 27.02 -11.08 11.34
CA ALA A 178 25.92 -10.23 10.95
C ALA A 178 26.09 -8.81 11.49
N ASN A 179 25.93 -7.81 10.59
CA ASN A 179 26.17 -6.41 10.89
C ASN A 179 24.92 -5.58 10.59
N TYR A 180 24.59 -4.63 11.45
CA TYR A 180 23.44 -3.75 11.28
C TYR A 180 23.58 -2.80 10.10
N ASP A 181 24.78 -2.48 9.65
CA ASP A 181 25.04 -1.61 8.50
C ASP A 181 25.01 -2.35 7.15
N ASP A 182 24.95 -3.71 7.17
CA ASP A 182 24.74 -4.50 5.95
C ASP A 182 23.41 -4.13 5.30
N MET A 183 23.39 -4.15 3.96
CA MET A 183 22.13 -4.06 3.21
C MET A 183 21.30 -5.32 3.46
N ALA A 184 20.05 -5.15 3.84
CA ALA A 184 19.05 -6.21 3.93
C ALA A 184 18.26 -6.32 2.62
N ASP A 185 17.78 -5.19 2.12
CA ASP A 185 16.97 -5.11 0.90
C ASP A 185 17.39 -3.97 -0.02
N ILE A 186 17.10 -4.16 -1.32
CA ILE A 186 17.02 -3.07 -2.30
C ILE A 186 15.59 -3.05 -2.83
N LEU A 187 14.82 -2.01 -2.49
CA LEU A 187 13.44 -1.85 -2.96
C LEU A 187 13.35 -0.83 -4.09
N TYR A 188 12.88 -1.29 -5.25
CA TYR A 188 12.71 -0.41 -6.40
C TYR A 188 11.42 0.38 -6.32
N THR A 189 11.55 1.71 -6.27
CA THR A 189 10.41 2.64 -6.30
C THR A 189 10.16 3.14 -7.71
N SER A 190 8.90 3.18 -8.12
CA SER A 190 8.50 3.77 -9.40
C SER A 190 8.60 5.29 -9.30
N GLY A 191 9.70 5.86 -9.77
CA GLY A 191 9.82 7.30 -9.96
C GLY A 191 8.80 7.79 -10.99
N THR A 192 8.23 8.98 -10.77
CA THR A 192 7.29 9.61 -11.72
C THR A 192 7.98 10.09 -13.01
N THR A 193 9.33 10.13 -13.04
CA THR A 193 10.13 10.78 -14.10
C THR A 193 11.33 9.95 -14.55
N GLY A 194 11.21 8.63 -14.73
CA GLY A 194 12.34 7.84 -15.25
C GLY A 194 12.37 6.39 -14.76
N ASN A 195 13.52 5.73 -14.91
CA ASN A 195 13.73 4.37 -14.40
C ASN A 195 13.61 4.31 -12.87
N SER A 196 13.07 3.21 -12.38
CA SER A 196 12.95 2.93 -10.94
C SER A 196 14.30 3.05 -10.23
N LYS A 197 14.30 3.58 -9.02
CA LYS A 197 15.50 3.69 -8.17
C LYS A 197 15.45 2.63 -7.08
N GLY A 198 16.54 1.90 -6.90
CA GLY A 198 16.68 0.94 -5.81
C GLY A 198 17.02 1.66 -4.50
N VAL A 199 16.07 1.73 -3.57
CA VAL A 199 16.29 2.27 -2.22
C VAL A 199 17.05 1.24 -1.40
N ILE A 200 18.17 1.63 -0.82
CA ILE A 200 18.95 0.78 0.09
C ILE A 200 18.28 0.75 1.46
N LEU A 201 18.01 -0.45 1.97
CA LEU A 201 17.50 -0.66 3.32
C LEU A 201 18.49 -1.56 4.10
N THR A 202 18.97 -1.07 5.24
CA THR A 202 19.90 -1.79 6.11
C THR A 202 19.16 -2.48 7.26
N TYR A 203 19.84 -3.44 7.93
CA TYR A 203 19.28 -4.06 9.13
C TYR A 203 19.08 -3.04 10.27
N LYS A 204 19.93 -2.00 10.34
CA LYS A 204 19.81 -0.89 11.30
C LYS A 204 18.49 -0.15 11.11
N MET A 205 18.12 0.13 9.86
CA MET A 205 16.87 0.81 9.51
C MET A 205 15.65 0.00 9.95
N TYR A 206 15.62 -1.30 9.66
CA TYR A 206 14.53 -2.18 10.10
C TYR A 206 14.45 -2.28 11.63
N ARG A 207 15.59 -2.35 12.33
CA ARG A 207 15.62 -2.32 13.79
C ARG A 207 15.01 -1.03 14.34
N GLY A 208 15.38 0.11 13.78
CA GLY A 208 14.82 1.43 14.13
C GLY A 208 13.31 1.50 13.91
N ALA A 209 12.83 1.00 12.76
CA ALA A 209 11.40 0.98 12.43
C ALA A 209 10.61 0.05 13.36
N VAL A 210 11.12 -1.15 13.67
CA VAL A 210 10.49 -2.07 14.62
C VAL A 210 10.46 -1.47 16.02
N TYR A 211 11.54 -0.82 16.47
CA TYR A 211 11.60 -0.16 17.78
C TYR A 211 10.59 1.00 17.85
N GLY A 212 10.63 1.93 16.89
CA GLY A 212 9.78 3.12 16.87
C GLY A 212 8.28 2.79 16.85
N ASN A 213 7.87 1.89 15.93
CA ASN A 213 6.47 1.45 15.89
C ASN A 213 6.08 0.63 17.12
N GLY A 214 6.95 -0.26 17.56
CA GLY A 214 6.68 -1.14 18.70
C GLY A 214 6.53 -0.42 20.03
N ALA A 215 7.14 0.76 20.20
CA ALA A 215 6.97 1.59 21.39
C ALA A 215 5.54 2.15 21.50
N ASN A 216 4.86 2.37 20.36
CA ASN A 216 3.59 3.07 20.29
C ASN A 216 2.38 2.14 20.12
N LEU A 217 2.60 0.89 19.69
CA LEU A 217 1.53 0.00 19.25
C LEU A 217 1.36 -1.19 20.19
N PRO A 218 0.13 -1.43 20.70
CA PRO A 218 -0.16 -2.53 21.61
C PRO A 218 -0.31 -3.86 20.87
N LEU A 219 0.75 -4.34 20.26
CA LEU A 219 0.80 -5.64 19.59
C LEU A 219 1.11 -6.77 20.57
N SER A 220 0.47 -7.90 20.38
CA SER A 220 0.64 -9.09 21.19
C SER A 220 0.68 -10.37 20.33
N PRO A 221 1.17 -11.51 20.86
CA PRO A 221 1.12 -12.79 20.17
C PRO A 221 -0.29 -13.35 19.94
N ASN A 222 -1.32 -12.68 20.43
CA ASN A 222 -2.73 -13.04 20.20
C ASN A 222 -3.35 -12.28 19.01
N ASP A 223 -2.63 -11.31 18.47
CA ASP A 223 -3.05 -10.61 17.28
C ASP A 223 -2.88 -11.49 16.03
N VAL A 224 -3.69 -11.19 15.03
CA VAL A 224 -3.65 -11.82 13.71
C VAL A 224 -3.61 -10.72 12.66
N PHE A 225 -2.56 -10.70 11.85
CA PHE A 225 -2.46 -9.82 10.71
C PHE A 225 -3.04 -10.48 9.46
N LEU A 226 -3.71 -9.68 8.62
CA LEU A 226 -4.01 -10.05 7.25
C LEU A 226 -3.09 -9.26 6.32
N ASN A 227 -2.18 -9.96 5.63
CA ASN A 227 -1.22 -9.38 4.70
C ASN A 227 -1.80 -9.46 3.28
N PHE A 228 -2.28 -8.36 2.73
CA PHE A 228 -2.84 -8.31 1.38
C PHE A 228 -2.17 -7.29 0.46
N LEU A 229 -1.46 -6.30 1.01
CA LEU A 229 -0.62 -5.43 0.21
C LEU A 229 0.63 -6.19 -0.24
N PRO A 230 1.26 -5.82 -1.38
CA PRO A 230 2.42 -6.54 -1.87
C PRO A 230 3.61 -6.52 -0.89
N PHE A 231 4.23 -7.67 -0.62
CA PHE A 231 5.47 -7.75 0.17
C PHE A 231 6.67 -7.06 -0.50
N THR A 232 6.54 -6.67 -1.76
CA THR A 232 7.46 -5.80 -2.48
C THR A 232 7.41 -4.36 -2.00
N HIS A 233 6.31 -3.94 -1.40
CA HIS A 233 6.17 -2.58 -0.86
C HIS A 233 6.65 -2.53 0.58
N ILE A 234 7.43 -1.49 0.92
CA ILE A 234 8.00 -1.34 2.27
C ILE A 234 6.94 -1.32 3.36
N PHE A 235 5.76 -0.78 3.10
CA PHE A 235 4.69 -0.68 4.09
C PHE A 235 4.26 -2.08 4.57
N GLU A 236 3.91 -3.00 3.66
CA GLU A 236 3.54 -4.37 4.04
C GLU A 236 4.74 -5.14 4.61
N ARG A 237 5.91 -4.99 3.99
CA ARG A 237 7.13 -5.66 4.41
C ARG A 237 7.57 -5.27 5.82
N GLY A 238 7.68 -3.97 6.09
CA GLY A 238 8.05 -3.45 7.41
C GLY A 238 7.02 -3.79 8.48
N TRP A 239 5.75 -3.75 8.11
CA TRP A 239 4.63 -4.12 8.98
C TRP A 239 4.66 -5.62 9.33
N SER A 240 4.93 -6.49 8.35
CA SER A 240 5.13 -7.92 8.58
C SER A 240 6.28 -8.19 9.54
N TYR A 241 7.42 -7.50 9.40
CA TYR A 241 8.57 -7.67 10.29
C TYR A 241 8.29 -7.20 11.71
N LEU A 242 7.55 -6.11 11.86
CA LEU A 242 7.03 -5.67 13.16
C LEU A 242 6.12 -6.74 13.79
N GLY A 243 5.19 -7.30 13.02
CA GLY A 243 4.31 -8.39 13.45
C GLY A 243 5.09 -9.63 13.89
N PHE A 244 6.07 -10.06 13.10
CA PHE A 244 6.95 -11.18 13.49
C PHE A 244 7.72 -10.88 14.78
N SER A 245 8.23 -9.66 14.98
CA SER A 245 8.92 -9.28 16.20
C SER A 245 8.02 -9.36 17.44
N ALA A 246 6.72 -9.16 17.28
CA ALA A 246 5.71 -9.27 18.32
C ALA A 246 5.16 -10.70 18.51
N GLY A 247 5.55 -11.65 17.65
CA GLY A 247 5.03 -13.02 17.68
C GLY A 247 3.61 -13.17 17.11
N VAL A 248 3.18 -12.22 16.28
CA VAL A 248 1.85 -12.16 15.64
C VAL A 248 1.74 -13.22 14.55
N CYS A 249 0.62 -13.91 14.47
CA CYS A 249 0.26 -14.77 13.35
C CYS A 249 -0.08 -13.94 12.13
N GLN A 250 0.49 -14.25 10.96
CA GLN A 250 0.23 -13.54 9.72
C GLN A 250 -0.50 -14.42 8.71
N ALA A 251 -1.71 -14.01 8.32
CA ALA A 251 -2.49 -14.63 7.28
C ALA A 251 -2.20 -13.94 5.93
N ILE A 252 -1.65 -14.69 5.01
CA ILE A 252 -1.18 -14.19 3.70
C ILE A 252 -2.31 -14.33 2.69
N ASN A 253 -2.78 -13.20 2.18
CA ASN A 253 -3.73 -13.12 1.07
C ASN A 253 -2.95 -13.01 -0.24
N GLU A 254 -3.00 -14.06 -1.06
CA GLU A 254 -2.25 -14.12 -2.32
C GLU A 254 -2.88 -13.30 -3.43
N ARG A 255 -4.22 -13.31 -3.51
CA ARG A 255 -4.99 -12.68 -4.60
C ARG A 255 -5.72 -11.44 -4.10
N PRO A 256 -5.44 -10.25 -4.64
CA PRO A 256 -6.10 -9.02 -4.21
C PRO A 256 -7.64 -9.08 -4.27
N ALA A 257 -8.21 -9.83 -5.23
CA ALA A 257 -9.65 -10.01 -5.37
C ALA A 257 -10.29 -10.74 -4.17
N ASP A 258 -9.54 -11.54 -3.43
CA ASP A 258 -10.03 -12.35 -2.31
C ASP A 258 -10.00 -11.62 -0.97
N VAL A 259 -9.55 -10.35 -0.92
CA VAL A 259 -9.30 -9.64 0.34
C VAL A 259 -10.53 -9.59 1.25
N LEU A 260 -11.72 -9.33 0.71
CA LEU A 260 -12.96 -9.29 1.51
C LEU A 260 -13.33 -10.65 2.07
N LYS A 261 -13.18 -11.72 1.28
CA LYS A 261 -13.37 -13.11 1.72
C LYS A 261 -12.37 -13.46 2.83
N SER A 262 -11.09 -13.13 2.63
CA SER A 262 -10.03 -13.35 3.60
C SER A 262 -10.28 -12.60 4.92
N MET A 263 -10.78 -11.36 4.86
CA MET A 263 -11.19 -10.60 6.05
C MET A 263 -12.28 -11.36 6.84
N GLN A 264 -13.29 -11.88 6.17
CA GLN A 264 -14.41 -12.60 6.80
C GLN A 264 -13.97 -13.95 7.40
N GLU A 265 -13.08 -14.68 6.74
CA GLU A 265 -12.63 -16.01 7.17
C GLU A 265 -11.56 -15.92 8.28
N ILE A 266 -10.59 -15.01 8.16
CA ILE A 266 -9.49 -14.83 9.12
C ILE A 266 -9.92 -13.99 10.33
N ARG A 267 -10.78 -13.00 10.13
CA ARG A 267 -11.19 -12.02 11.14
C ARG A 267 -9.96 -11.37 11.81
N PRO A 268 -9.16 -10.61 11.03
CA PRO A 268 -7.90 -10.05 11.50
C PRO A 268 -8.11 -9.06 12.62
N THR A 269 -7.12 -8.97 13.52
CA THR A 269 -7.09 -7.91 14.54
C THR A 269 -6.40 -6.65 14.02
N CYS A 270 -5.47 -6.83 13.08
CA CYS A 270 -4.72 -5.76 12.43
C CYS A 270 -4.55 -6.07 10.93
N MET A 271 -4.45 -5.03 10.13
CA MET A 271 -4.25 -5.15 8.69
C MET A 271 -3.71 -3.83 8.16
N SER A 272 -2.51 -3.83 7.57
CA SER A 272 -2.04 -2.67 6.82
C SER A 272 -2.94 -2.45 5.61
N SER A 273 -3.31 -1.20 5.35
CA SER A 273 -4.30 -0.89 4.33
C SER A 273 -3.99 0.43 3.61
N VAL A 274 -4.63 0.59 2.47
CA VAL A 274 -4.60 1.83 1.68
C VAL A 274 -6.00 2.47 1.68
N PRO A 275 -6.11 3.80 1.48
CA PRO A 275 -7.40 4.50 1.50
C PRO A 275 -8.45 3.85 0.59
N ARG A 276 -8.05 3.35 -0.58
CA ARG A 276 -8.95 2.71 -1.55
C ARG A 276 -9.76 1.54 -1.00
N LEU A 277 -9.20 0.74 -0.10
CA LEU A 277 -9.94 -0.35 0.56
C LEU A 277 -11.11 0.22 1.40
N TRP A 278 -10.83 1.25 2.16
CA TRP A 278 -11.82 1.90 3.02
C TRP A 278 -12.90 2.64 2.24
N GLU A 279 -12.53 3.27 1.13
CA GLU A 279 -13.47 3.87 0.18
C GLU A 279 -14.45 2.82 -0.36
N LYS A 280 -13.95 1.66 -0.81
CA LYS A 280 -14.79 0.56 -1.28
C LYS A 280 -15.69 -0.02 -0.18
N ILE A 281 -15.18 -0.14 1.06
CA ILE A 281 -16.00 -0.54 2.22
C ILE A 281 -17.10 0.49 2.48
N TYR A 282 -16.77 1.79 2.48
CA TYR A 282 -17.72 2.87 2.68
C TYR A 282 -18.80 2.88 1.60
N GLN A 283 -18.41 2.80 0.32
CA GLN A 283 -19.32 2.71 -0.82
C GLN A 283 -20.27 1.50 -0.69
N GLY A 284 -19.73 0.31 -0.39
CA GLY A 284 -20.54 -0.91 -0.21
C GLY A 284 -21.54 -0.80 0.94
N VAL A 285 -21.19 -0.09 2.02
CA VAL A 285 -22.13 0.20 3.12
C VAL A 285 -23.24 1.14 2.65
N GLN A 286 -22.91 2.19 1.90
CA GLN A 286 -23.90 3.13 1.35
C GLN A 286 -24.86 2.42 0.37
N GLU A 287 -24.36 1.53 -0.46
CA GLU A 287 -25.16 0.69 -1.36
C GLU A 287 -26.12 -0.22 -0.60
N LYS A 288 -25.61 -0.89 0.44
CA LYS A 288 -26.43 -1.75 1.30
C LYS A 288 -27.55 -0.95 1.96
N ILE A 289 -27.26 0.25 2.44
CA ILE A 289 -28.26 1.17 3.01
C ILE A 289 -29.31 1.51 1.95
N ALA A 290 -28.89 1.89 0.74
CA ALA A 290 -29.79 2.28 -0.36
C ALA A 290 -30.70 1.12 -0.79
N ALA A 291 -30.19 -0.11 -0.85
CA ALA A 291 -30.94 -1.32 -1.22
C ALA A 291 -31.85 -1.86 -0.12
N SER A 292 -31.73 -1.38 1.13
CA SER A 292 -32.50 -1.89 2.27
C SER A 292 -33.97 -1.41 2.26
N PRO A 293 -34.91 -2.18 2.85
CA PRO A 293 -36.30 -1.74 3.06
C PRO A 293 -36.38 -0.41 3.83
N LYS A 294 -37.43 0.37 3.60
CA LYS A 294 -37.57 1.76 4.10
C LYS A 294 -37.25 1.94 5.59
N VAL A 295 -37.78 1.06 6.46
CA VAL A 295 -37.56 1.13 7.91
C VAL A 295 -36.11 0.83 8.26
N GLN A 296 -35.55 -0.23 7.71
CA GLN A 296 -34.15 -0.62 7.93
C GLN A 296 -33.19 0.44 7.39
N ARG A 297 -33.49 1.00 6.20
CA ARG A 297 -32.73 2.11 5.60
C ARG A 297 -32.68 3.33 6.51
N SER A 298 -33.84 3.72 7.06
CA SER A 298 -33.92 4.87 7.98
C SER A 298 -33.08 4.64 9.25
N LEU A 299 -33.17 3.42 9.84
CA LEU A 299 -32.37 3.07 10.99
C LEU A 299 -30.86 3.07 10.72
N MET A 300 -30.44 2.51 9.59
CA MET A 300 -29.03 2.46 9.22
C MET A 300 -28.46 3.86 8.91
N LYS A 301 -29.24 4.71 8.24
CA LYS A 301 -28.88 6.13 8.02
C LYS A 301 -28.70 6.88 9.35
N ASP A 302 -29.69 6.80 10.23
CA ASP A 302 -29.65 7.48 11.52
C ASP A 302 -28.50 6.95 12.39
N ALA A 303 -28.20 5.66 12.35
CA ALA A 303 -27.04 5.10 13.01
C ALA A 303 -25.74 5.71 12.45
N LEU A 304 -25.56 5.71 11.13
CA LEU A 304 -24.36 6.26 10.51
C LEU A 304 -24.17 7.74 10.82
N GLU A 305 -25.21 8.56 10.69
CA GLU A 305 -25.20 9.99 11.04
C GLU A 305 -24.84 10.21 12.52
N THR A 306 -25.41 9.39 13.42
CA THR A 306 -25.10 9.44 14.85
C THR A 306 -23.62 9.16 15.11
N GLY A 307 -23.04 8.14 14.46
CA GLY A 307 -21.62 7.80 14.58
C GLY A 307 -20.71 8.88 14.03
N MET A 308 -20.99 9.33 12.81
CA MET A 308 -20.24 10.39 12.12
C MET A 308 -20.22 11.69 12.95
N ARG A 309 -21.39 12.08 13.51
CA ARG A 309 -21.49 13.24 14.40
C ARG A 309 -20.75 13.02 15.72
N TYR A 310 -20.93 11.87 16.37
CA TYR A 310 -20.25 11.56 17.63
C TYR A 310 -18.73 11.64 17.50
N TRP A 311 -18.19 11.02 16.45
CA TRP A 311 -16.75 11.00 16.24
C TRP A 311 -16.26 12.33 15.66
N GLY A 312 -16.86 12.84 14.57
CA GLY A 312 -16.39 14.02 13.84
C GLY A 312 -16.46 15.32 14.65
N ASP A 313 -17.59 15.57 15.36
CA ASP A 313 -17.80 16.84 16.06
C ASP A 313 -17.23 16.84 17.48
N TYR A 314 -17.06 15.65 18.08
CA TYR A 314 -16.68 15.57 19.50
C TYR A 314 -15.42 14.74 19.73
N ALA A 315 -15.41 13.46 19.35
CA ALA A 315 -14.33 12.55 19.73
C ALA A 315 -13.00 12.92 19.09
N SER A 316 -12.96 13.21 17.78
CA SER A 316 -11.76 13.66 17.07
C SER A 316 -11.23 15.01 17.54
N GLN A 317 -12.12 15.85 18.09
CA GLN A 317 -11.77 17.17 18.64
C GLN A 317 -11.44 17.12 20.14
N LYS A 318 -11.36 15.93 20.74
CA LYS A 318 -11.08 15.71 22.18
C LYS A 318 -12.10 16.40 23.08
N ARG A 319 -13.34 16.64 22.60
CA ARG A 319 -14.44 17.31 23.33
C ARG A 319 -15.45 16.30 23.88
N PRO A 320 -16.10 16.58 25.04
CA PRO A 320 -17.17 15.73 25.56
C PRO A 320 -18.41 15.84 24.68
N ALA A 321 -18.97 14.71 24.25
CA ALA A 321 -20.23 14.68 23.53
C ALA A 321 -21.44 14.82 24.47
N PRO A 322 -22.57 15.42 24.01
CA PRO A 322 -23.81 15.45 24.75
C PRO A 322 -24.27 14.06 25.19
N MET A 323 -24.83 13.95 26.42
CA MET A 323 -25.20 12.67 27.02
C MET A 323 -26.12 11.83 26.10
N MET A 324 -27.15 12.46 25.54
CA MET A 324 -28.08 11.78 24.60
C MET A 324 -27.38 11.21 23.38
N LEU A 325 -26.49 11.97 22.75
CA LEU A 325 -25.69 11.50 21.59
C LEU A 325 -24.78 10.34 21.99
N LYS A 326 -24.13 10.44 23.16
CA LYS A 326 -23.25 9.38 23.69
C LYS A 326 -24.03 8.08 23.98
N MET A 327 -25.23 8.18 24.53
CA MET A 327 -26.10 7.03 24.81
C MET A 327 -26.57 6.39 23.51
N LYS A 328 -27.03 7.19 22.52
CA LYS A 328 -27.46 6.73 21.21
C LYS A 328 -26.32 6.05 20.45
N TYR A 329 -25.13 6.65 20.46
CA TYR A 329 -23.92 6.04 19.88
C TYR A 329 -23.61 4.67 20.50
N LYS A 330 -23.63 4.56 21.85
CA LYS A 330 -23.39 3.28 22.55
C LYS A 330 -24.44 2.22 22.21
N LEU A 331 -25.70 2.61 22.00
CA LEU A 331 -26.75 1.69 21.56
C LEU A 331 -26.45 1.15 20.17
N TYR A 332 -26.11 2.04 19.22
CA TYR A 332 -25.75 1.63 17.85
C TYR A 332 -24.45 0.84 17.80
N ASP A 333 -23.49 1.12 18.66
CA ASP A 333 -22.24 0.36 18.73
C ASP A 333 -22.50 -1.11 19.12
N ARG A 334 -23.43 -1.34 20.05
CA ARG A 334 -23.79 -2.71 20.48
C ARG A 334 -24.69 -3.46 19.49
N THR A 335 -25.32 -2.76 18.57
CA THR A 335 -26.31 -3.31 17.62
C THR A 335 -25.83 -3.18 16.19
N VAL A 336 -26.04 -2.04 15.56
CA VAL A 336 -25.81 -1.80 14.12
C VAL A 336 -24.32 -1.92 13.75
N TYR A 337 -23.43 -1.23 14.48
CA TYR A 337 -22.00 -1.25 14.14
C TYR A 337 -21.35 -2.58 14.46
N LYS A 338 -21.76 -3.25 15.54
CA LYS A 338 -21.30 -4.61 15.85
C LYS A 338 -21.66 -5.58 14.72
N LEU A 339 -22.88 -5.49 14.18
CA LEU A 339 -23.31 -6.32 13.06
C LEU A 339 -22.49 -6.00 11.79
N LEU A 340 -22.28 -4.72 11.50
CA LEU A 340 -21.46 -4.28 10.38
C LEU A 340 -20.02 -4.83 10.49
N ARG A 341 -19.34 -4.62 11.62
CA ARG A 341 -17.99 -5.16 11.86
C ARG A 341 -17.94 -6.67 11.68
N LYS A 342 -18.97 -7.40 12.17
CA LYS A 342 -19.06 -8.87 11.99
C LYS A 342 -19.23 -9.26 10.52
N THR A 343 -20.06 -8.54 9.77
CA THR A 343 -20.27 -8.78 8.33
C THR A 343 -18.98 -8.56 7.53
N LEU A 344 -18.18 -7.58 7.90
CA LEU A 344 -16.88 -7.30 7.29
C LEU A 344 -15.76 -8.25 7.77
N GLY A 345 -15.99 -9.05 8.81
CA GLY A 345 -14.95 -9.86 9.44
C GLY A 345 -13.98 -9.05 10.32
N LEU A 346 -14.36 -7.82 10.71
CA LEU A 346 -13.53 -6.88 11.48
C LEU A 346 -14.00 -6.71 12.93
N ASP A 347 -14.75 -7.66 13.45
CA ASP A 347 -15.31 -7.61 14.81
C ASP A 347 -14.31 -7.94 15.93
N ARG A 348 -13.09 -8.38 15.57
CA ARG A 348 -11.94 -8.57 16.47
C ARG A 348 -10.90 -7.44 16.36
N ALA A 349 -11.24 -6.36 15.67
CA ALA A 349 -10.34 -5.27 15.34
C ALA A 349 -9.58 -4.71 16.54
N ASN A 350 -8.27 -4.61 16.41
CA ASN A 350 -7.40 -3.85 17.29
C ASN A 350 -7.13 -2.47 16.70
N PHE A 351 -6.49 -2.40 15.53
CA PHE A 351 -6.28 -1.17 14.75
C PHE A 351 -5.87 -1.51 13.32
N PHE A 352 -6.05 -0.53 12.41
CA PHE A 352 -5.77 -0.68 10.99
C PHE A 352 -4.87 0.46 10.48
N PRO A 353 -3.55 0.23 10.35
CA PRO A 353 -2.66 1.21 9.73
C PRO A 353 -3.10 1.49 8.31
N THR A 354 -3.25 2.77 7.99
CA THR A 354 -3.68 3.24 6.67
C THR A 354 -2.72 4.32 6.18
N ALA A 355 -2.08 4.09 5.05
CA ALA A 355 -1.08 5.00 4.49
C ALA A 355 -0.96 4.86 2.96
N GLY A 356 -0.04 5.61 2.35
CA GLY A 356 0.33 5.51 0.94
C GLY A 356 -0.39 6.48 0.00
N ALA A 357 -1.51 7.05 0.43
CA ALA A 357 -2.22 8.15 -0.25
C ALA A 357 -2.99 8.97 0.79
N ALA A 358 -3.52 10.13 0.38
CA ALA A 358 -4.39 10.93 1.23
C ALA A 358 -5.67 10.16 1.59
N VAL A 359 -6.08 10.22 2.84
CA VAL A 359 -7.33 9.64 3.35
C VAL A 359 -8.40 10.74 3.29
N SER A 360 -9.55 10.42 2.72
CA SER A 360 -10.69 11.34 2.77
C SER A 360 -11.21 11.49 4.20
N PRO A 361 -11.48 12.73 4.66
CA PRO A 361 -12.05 12.98 5.98
C PRO A 361 -13.35 12.22 6.24
N GLU A 362 -14.19 12.02 5.22
CA GLU A 362 -15.44 11.28 5.34
C GLU A 362 -15.20 9.79 5.62
N VAL A 363 -14.24 9.20 4.93
CA VAL A 363 -13.87 7.78 5.08
C VAL A 363 -13.22 7.54 6.44
N GLU A 364 -12.36 8.45 6.89
CA GLU A 364 -11.75 8.41 8.23
C GLU A 364 -12.84 8.51 9.31
N LYS A 365 -13.73 9.51 9.21
CA LYS A 365 -14.88 9.64 10.11
C LYS A 365 -15.75 8.39 10.15
N PHE A 366 -16.04 7.82 8.97
CA PHE A 366 -16.83 6.60 8.87
C PHE A 366 -16.19 5.44 9.62
N ALA A 367 -14.92 5.14 9.36
CA ALA A 367 -14.23 4.04 10.02
C ALA A 367 -14.31 4.15 11.55
N HIS A 368 -13.96 5.30 12.09
CA HIS A 368 -14.04 5.55 13.52
C HIS A 368 -15.48 5.56 14.06
N ALA A 369 -16.43 6.11 13.29
CA ALA A 369 -17.85 6.14 13.66
C ALA A 369 -18.41 4.74 13.89
N VAL A 370 -18.01 3.78 13.08
CA VAL A 370 -18.45 2.37 13.21
C VAL A 370 -17.57 1.54 14.15
N GLY A 371 -16.65 2.19 14.88
CA GLY A 371 -15.78 1.55 15.87
C GLY A 371 -14.61 0.78 15.30
N LEU A 372 -14.17 1.10 14.08
CA LEU A 372 -12.95 0.60 13.46
C LEU A 372 -11.85 1.65 13.60
N TYR A 373 -10.81 1.35 14.38
CA TYR A 373 -9.72 2.30 14.57
C TYR A 373 -8.80 2.31 13.36
N MET A 374 -9.05 3.27 12.47
CA MET A 374 -8.16 3.59 11.35
C MET A 374 -7.00 4.42 11.88
N MET A 375 -5.79 3.90 11.80
CA MET A 375 -4.58 4.58 12.21
C MET A 375 -3.92 5.19 10.98
N VAL A 376 -4.18 6.46 10.75
CA VAL A 376 -3.56 7.16 9.61
C VAL A 376 -2.08 7.40 9.91
N GLY A 377 -1.22 7.10 8.93
CA GLY A 377 0.22 7.25 9.05
C GLY A 377 0.87 7.78 7.78
N TYR A 378 2.07 8.32 7.94
CA TYR A 378 2.90 8.79 6.84
C TYR A 378 4.23 8.08 6.81
N GLY A 379 4.74 7.84 5.61
CA GLY A 379 6.07 7.29 5.40
C GLY A 379 6.42 7.06 3.94
N LEU A 380 7.67 6.71 3.74
CA LEU A 380 8.32 6.52 2.45
C LEU A 380 9.10 5.20 2.45
N THR A 381 9.47 4.72 1.28
CA THR A 381 10.44 3.61 1.20
C THR A 381 11.77 4.03 1.82
N GLU A 382 12.18 5.25 1.58
CA GLU A 382 13.41 5.86 2.07
C GLU A 382 13.43 6.06 3.60
N SER A 383 12.28 5.98 4.27
CA SER A 383 12.16 6.06 5.74
C SER A 383 11.80 4.73 6.41
N THR A 384 11.95 3.60 5.73
CA THR A 384 11.59 2.26 6.22
C THR A 384 10.13 2.18 6.68
N ALA A 385 9.22 2.57 5.82
CA ALA A 385 7.77 2.61 5.93
C ALA A 385 7.21 3.78 6.75
N THR A 386 7.58 3.94 8.03
CA THR A 386 6.85 4.84 8.94
C THR A 386 7.70 6.02 9.38
N VAL A 387 7.20 7.22 9.19
CA VAL A 387 7.70 8.48 9.75
C VAL A 387 6.86 8.88 10.96
N SER A 388 5.53 8.79 10.80
CA SER A 388 4.57 9.15 11.85
C SER A 388 3.37 8.23 11.82
N ASN A 389 2.74 8.08 12.97
CA ASN A 389 1.47 7.39 13.14
C ASN A 389 0.72 7.90 14.37
N ASP A 390 -0.57 7.61 14.43
CA ASP A 390 -1.38 7.83 15.61
C ASP A 390 -0.99 6.87 16.73
N HIS A 391 -1.15 7.34 17.97
CA HIS A 391 -1.04 6.51 19.16
C HIS A 391 -2.42 5.94 19.53
N LYS A 392 -2.54 4.62 19.59
CA LYS A 392 -3.82 3.96 19.92
C LYS A 392 -4.47 4.44 21.23
N ASN A 393 -3.69 4.81 22.21
CA ASN A 393 -4.19 5.26 23.51
C ASN A 393 -4.64 6.74 23.50
N GLU A 394 -4.43 7.44 22.40
CA GLU A 394 -4.87 8.81 22.18
C GLU A 394 -5.97 8.84 21.12
N ARG A 395 -6.86 9.83 21.22
CA ARG A 395 -7.89 10.01 20.20
C ARG A 395 -7.24 10.57 18.93
N ALA A 396 -7.48 9.91 17.80
CA ALA A 396 -7.04 10.38 16.51
C ALA A 396 -7.58 11.78 16.20
N THR A 397 -6.74 12.63 15.65
CA THR A 397 -7.11 13.98 15.18
C THR A 397 -7.37 13.91 13.68
N LEU A 398 -8.56 14.32 13.25
CA LEU A 398 -8.96 14.26 11.85
C LEU A 398 -7.97 15.01 10.95
N GLY A 399 -7.50 14.32 9.91
CA GLY A 399 -6.56 14.85 8.92
C GLY A 399 -5.10 14.90 9.37
N SER A 400 -4.80 14.51 10.63
CA SER A 400 -3.43 14.29 11.10
C SER A 400 -2.89 12.97 10.56
N VAL A 401 -1.57 12.88 10.34
CA VAL A 401 -0.87 11.62 10.10
C VAL A 401 -0.09 11.17 11.34
N GLY A 402 -0.50 11.68 12.50
CA GLY A 402 0.00 11.30 13.82
C GLY A 402 1.32 11.97 14.21
N ARG A 403 1.96 11.40 15.24
CA ARG A 403 3.22 11.89 15.80
C ARG A 403 4.41 11.18 15.19
N ILE A 404 5.54 11.88 15.20
CA ILE A 404 6.81 11.37 14.71
C ILE A 404 7.25 10.17 15.56
N LEU A 405 7.74 9.13 14.90
CA LEU A 405 8.26 7.95 15.58
C LEU A 405 9.49 8.26 16.44
N PRO A 406 9.63 7.61 17.60
CA PRO A 406 10.87 7.68 18.39
C PRO A 406 12.09 7.28 17.55
N GLY A 407 13.16 8.07 17.66
CA GLY A 407 14.40 7.85 16.93
C GLY A 407 14.46 8.52 15.55
N LEU A 408 13.40 9.24 15.15
CA LEU A 408 13.39 10.12 13.99
C LEU A 408 13.37 11.59 14.43
N GLU A 409 14.12 12.42 13.70
CA GLU A 409 14.05 13.86 13.76
C GLU A 409 13.32 14.38 12.52
N LEU A 410 12.49 15.40 12.72
CA LEU A 410 11.78 16.10 11.65
C LEU A 410 11.95 17.60 11.81
N LYS A 411 12.19 18.29 10.70
CA LYS A 411 12.06 19.75 10.60
C LYS A 411 11.28 20.14 9.35
N ILE A 412 10.61 21.27 9.41
CA ILE A 412 9.95 21.87 8.26
C ILE A 412 10.93 22.86 7.62
N GLY A 413 11.29 22.60 6.38
CA GLY A 413 12.21 23.40 5.58
C GLY A 413 11.53 24.47 4.73
N ALA A 414 12.23 24.94 3.70
CA ALA A 414 11.68 25.87 2.72
C ALA A 414 10.47 25.23 1.98
N ASN A 415 9.52 26.05 1.55
CA ASN A 415 8.28 25.63 0.90
C ASN A 415 7.46 24.60 1.73
N ASN A 416 7.58 24.64 3.05
CA ASN A 416 6.99 23.68 3.99
C ASN A 416 7.44 22.23 3.75
N GLU A 417 8.60 22.01 3.14
CA GLU A 417 9.13 20.66 2.90
C GLU A 417 9.44 19.96 4.23
N ILE A 418 9.01 18.69 4.31
CA ILE A 418 9.33 17.82 5.42
C ILE A 418 10.72 17.24 5.20
N LEU A 419 11.61 17.49 6.17
CA LEU A 419 12.99 17.00 6.19
C LEU A 419 13.14 16.00 7.34
N LEU A 420 13.78 14.86 7.07
CA LEU A 420 13.90 13.75 8.02
C LEU A 420 15.35 13.39 8.28
N ARG A 421 15.66 12.98 9.53
CA ARG A 421 16.96 12.43 9.92
C ARG A 421 16.78 11.35 10.98
N GLY A 422 17.57 10.29 10.93
CA GLY A 422 17.54 9.21 11.93
C GLY A 422 17.87 7.84 11.38
N ASP A 423 17.86 6.83 12.25
CA ASP A 423 18.29 5.46 11.95
C ASP A 423 17.44 4.74 10.91
N THR A 424 16.21 5.20 10.65
CA THR A 424 15.31 4.60 9.66
C THR A 424 15.43 5.21 8.26
N ILE A 425 16.28 6.22 8.10
CA ILE A 425 16.49 6.92 6.82
C ILE A 425 17.54 6.18 6.00
N THR A 426 17.23 5.98 4.71
CA THR A 426 18.12 5.32 3.75
C THR A 426 19.47 6.03 3.62
N PRO A 427 20.59 5.31 3.47
CA PRO A 427 21.86 5.91 3.09
C PRO A 427 21.88 6.39 1.62
N GLY A 428 20.85 6.05 0.83
CA GLY A 428 20.71 6.49 -0.55
C GLY A 428 20.15 5.45 -1.51
N TYR A 429 20.32 5.74 -2.79
CA TYR A 429 19.89 4.89 -3.89
C TYR A 429 21.05 4.06 -4.43
N TYR A 430 20.82 2.78 -4.62
CA TYR A 430 21.83 1.82 -5.08
C TYR A 430 22.43 2.25 -6.43
N LYS A 431 23.76 2.44 -6.46
CA LYS A 431 24.52 2.92 -7.64
C LYS A 431 24.02 4.23 -8.27
N LYS A 432 23.35 5.10 -7.51
CA LYS A 432 22.80 6.39 -8.01
C LYS A 432 23.27 7.56 -7.15
N GLU A 433 24.58 7.84 -7.12
CA GLU A 433 25.16 8.90 -6.28
C GLU A 433 24.54 10.28 -6.52
N SER A 434 24.34 10.68 -7.76
CA SER A 434 23.74 11.98 -8.08
C SER A 434 22.31 12.10 -7.56
N ALA A 435 21.52 11.04 -7.67
CA ALA A 435 20.17 11.01 -7.14
C ALA A 435 20.16 10.99 -5.60
N THR A 436 21.13 10.34 -4.98
CA THR A 436 21.32 10.34 -3.51
C THR A 436 21.68 11.76 -3.01
N LYS A 437 22.66 12.42 -3.62
CA LYS A 437 23.06 13.80 -3.28
C LYS A 437 21.94 14.83 -3.50
N ALA A 438 21.00 14.54 -4.38
CA ALA A 438 19.84 15.42 -4.62
C ALA A 438 18.78 15.36 -3.51
N VAL A 439 18.81 14.33 -2.64
CA VAL A 439 17.82 14.13 -1.57
C VAL A 439 18.42 14.01 -0.17
N LEU A 440 19.73 13.80 -0.05
CA LEU A 440 20.46 13.80 1.22
C LEU A 440 21.44 14.97 1.23
N ASP A 441 21.24 15.92 2.15
CA ASP A 441 22.13 17.07 2.30
C ASP A 441 23.38 16.73 3.13
N ALA A 442 24.32 17.70 3.23
CA ALA A 442 25.58 17.53 3.94
C ALA A 442 25.41 17.33 5.46
N ASP A 443 24.29 17.78 6.04
CA ASP A 443 23.95 17.66 7.45
C ASP A 443 23.18 16.36 7.75
N GLY A 444 22.98 15.50 6.74
CA GLY A 444 22.30 14.22 6.85
C GLY A 444 20.77 14.32 6.87
N TRP A 445 20.19 15.44 6.44
CA TRP A 445 18.75 15.57 6.28
C TRP A 445 18.29 15.02 4.92
N PHE A 446 17.28 14.17 4.98
CA PHE A 446 16.61 13.64 3.80
C PHE A 446 15.46 14.57 3.38
N HIS A 447 15.52 15.06 2.16
CA HIS A 447 14.51 15.88 1.50
C HIS A 447 13.42 15.00 0.93
N THR A 448 12.24 14.98 1.57
CA THR A 448 11.17 14.07 1.19
C THR A 448 10.46 14.47 -0.10
N GLY A 449 10.46 15.76 -0.44
CA GLY A 449 9.64 16.34 -1.49
C GLY A 449 8.14 16.40 -1.13
N ASP A 450 7.77 16.06 0.09
CA ASP A 450 6.41 16.18 0.62
C ASP A 450 6.33 17.43 1.49
N ALA A 451 5.23 18.19 1.40
CA ALA A 451 4.99 19.37 2.20
C ALA A 451 4.02 19.09 3.36
N GLY A 452 4.22 19.78 4.48
CA GLY A 452 3.38 19.64 5.65
C GLY A 452 3.71 20.66 6.74
N TYR A 453 3.01 20.52 7.86
CA TYR A 453 3.23 21.36 9.04
C TYR A 453 2.99 20.58 10.33
N MET A 454 3.58 21.06 11.42
CA MET A 454 3.34 20.53 12.76
C MET A 454 2.30 21.38 13.49
N LYS A 455 1.33 20.71 14.14
CA LYS A 455 0.35 21.36 15.01
C LYS A 455 0.08 20.44 16.21
N ASP A 456 0.18 20.97 17.41
CA ASP A 456 -0.07 20.26 18.67
C ASP A 456 0.75 18.96 18.83
N GLY A 457 1.97 18.91 18.22
CA GLY A 457 2.85 17.76 18.22
C GLY A 457 2.50 16.67 17.19
N GLU A 458 1.49 16.90 16.36
CA GLU A 458 1.07 16.02 15.26
C GLU A 458 1.46 16.59 13.90
N LEU A 459 1.75 15.72 12.94
CA LEU A 459 2.10 16.08 11.56
C LEU A 459 0.83 16.11 10.69
N PHE A 460 0.74 17.15 9.87
CA PHE A 460 -0.28 17.31 8.85
C PHE A 460 0.40 17.42 7.49
N LEU A 461 0.00 16.55 6.56
CA LEU A 461 0.46 16.62 5.18
C LEU A 461 -0.41 17.59 4.39
N THR A 462 0.21 18.32 3.47
CA THR A 462 -0.53 19.15 2.51
C THR A 462 -0.53 18.51 1.14
N GLU A 463 0.61 18.43 0.46
CA GLU A 463 0.73 17.83 -0.87
C GLU A 463 2.20 17.56 -1.19
N ARG A 464 2.48 16.79 -2.23
CA ARG A 464 3.83 16.71 -2.81
C ARG A 464 4.20 18.00 -3.50
N ILE A 465 5.38 18.53 -3.18
CA ILE A 465 5.85 19.82 -3.74
C ILE A 465 5.87 19.80 -5.28
N LYS A 466 6.27 18.65 -5.87
CA LYS A 466 6.31 18.46 -7.33
C LYS A 466 4.93 18.19 -7.97
N ASP A 467 3.94 17.80 -7.16
CA ASP A 467 2.60 17.46 -7.61
C ASP A 467 1.62 18.63 -7.42
N LEU A 468 2.04 19.72 -6.76
CA LEU A 468 1.27 20.95 -6.69
C LEU A 468 1.18 21.58 -8.09
N PHE A 469 -0.06 21.84 -8.54
CA PHE A 469 -0.30 22.58 -9.77
C PHE A 469 -0.36 24.07 -9.49
N LYS A 470 0.25 24.86 -10.37
CA LYS A 470 0.09 26.29 -10.36
C LYS A 470 -0.79 26.68 -11.55
N THR A 471 -1.99 27.18 -11.27
CA THR A 471 -2.88 27.67 -12.31
C THR A 471 -2.28 28.89 -13.02
N SER A 472 -2.77 29.24 -14.22
CA SER A 472 -2.35 30.47 -14.93
C SER A 472 -2.60 31.74 -14.12
N ASN A 473 -3.52 31.70 -13.15
CA ASN A 473 -3.81 32.82 -12.22
C ASN A 473 -2.93 32.78 -10.96
N GLY A 474 -1.90 31.92 -10.92
CA GLY A 474 -0.94 31.84 -9.82
C GLY A 474 -1.44 31.13 -8.55
N LYS A 475 -2.63 30.50 -8.57
CA LYS A 475 -3.15 29.73 -7.44
C LYS A 475 -2.55 28.33 -7.42
N TYR A 476 -2.22 27.83 -6.24
CA TYR A 476 -1.77 26.45 -6.05
C TYR A 476 -2.96 25.53 -5.81
N ILE A 477 -2.95 24.39 -6.48
CA ILE A 477 -3.98 23.33 -6.41
C ILE A 477 -3.32 22.06 -5.92
N ALA A 478 -3.92 21.40 -4.94
CA ALA A 478 -3.55 20.08 -4.42
C ALA A 478 -4.41 18.98 -5.09
N PRO A 479 -3.97 18.39 -6.21
CA PRO A 479 -4.82 17.52 -7.01
C PRO A 479 -5.29 16.28 -6.27
N GLN A 480 -4.44 15.65 -5.44
CA GLN A 480 -4.80 14.43 -4.72
C GLN A 480 -5.93 14.64 -3.72
N GLN A 481 -6.00 15.80 -3.07
CA GLN A 481 -7.10 16.11 -2.15
C GLN A 481 -8.43 16.19 -2.87
N ILE A 482 -8.47 16.82 -4.04
CA ILE A 482 -9.67 16.92 -4.88
C ILE A 482 -10.06 15.54 -5.40
N GLU A 483 -9.10 14.77 -5.93
CA GLU A 483 -9.33 13.43 -6.47
C GLU A 483 -9.88 12.47 -5.42
N SER A 484 -9.27 12.43 -4.23
CA SER A 484 -9.74 11.60 -3.10
C SER A 484 -11.15 11.97 -2.66
N LYS A 485 -11.53 13.23 -2.80
CA LYS A 485 -12.88 13.69 -2.50
C LYS A 485 -13.90 13.24 -3.54
N MET A 486 -13.52 13.22 -4.83
CA MET A 486 -14.38 12.74 -5.91
C MET A 486 -14.61 11.23 -5.86
N THR A 487 -13.56 10.46 -5.57
CA THR A 487 -13.63 8.98 -5.55
C THR A 487 -14.43 8.39 -4.38
N ILE A 488 -14.93 9.22 -3.46
CA ILE A 488 -15.92 8.78 -2.44
C ILE A 488 -17.27 8.46 -3.10
N ASP A 489 -17.59 9.13 -4.19
CA ASP A 489 -18.86 8.93 -4.88
C ASP A 489 -18.91 7.57 -5.56
N ARG A 490 -20.03 6.85 -5.35
CA ARG A 490 -20.21 5.50 -5.89
C ARG A 490 -20.18 5.41 -7.41
N TYR A 491 -20.38 6.51 -8.12
CA TYR A 491 -20.38 6.58 -9.58
C TYR A 491 -19.04 6.99 -10.17
N ILE A 492 -18.05 7.30 -9.32
CA ILE A 492 -16.70 7.73 -9.75
C ILE A 492 -15.68 6.69 -9.28
N ASP A 493 -15.11 5.93 -10.22
CA ASP A 493 -14.07 4.95 -9.91
C ASP A 493 -12.68 5.57 -9.88
N GLN A 494 -12.33 6.40 -10.87
CA GLN A 494 -11.04 7.08 -10.94
C GLN A 494 -11.22 8.54 -11.34
N CYS A 495 -10.41 9.42 -10.75
CA CYS A 495 -10.42 10.85 -11.04
C CYS A 495 -8.99 11.35 -11.18
N VAL A 496 -8.71 12.13 -12.22
CA VAL A 496 -7.41 12.78 -12.45
C VAL A 496 -7.66 14.25 -12.72
N VAL A 497 -7.23 15.09 -11.79
CA VAL A 497 -7.36 16.56 -11.87
C VAL A 497 -6.38 17.11 -12.89
N VAL A 498 -6.82 18.05 -13.69
CA VAL A 498 -6.03 18.83 -14.66
C VAL A 498 -6.18 20.31 -14.30
N ALA A 499 -5.06 20.97 -13.93
CA ALA A 499 -5.07 22.37 -13.52
C ALA A 499 -3.75 23.12 -13.81
N ASN A 500 -2.63 22.38 -14.02
CA ASN A 500 -1.33 23.02 -14.17
C ASN A 500 -1.29 23.93 -15.41
N GLU A 501 -0.92 25.20 -15.19
CA GLU A 501 -0.88 26.26 -16.22
C GLU A 501 -2.23 26.52 -16.93
N ARG A 502 -3.34 26.04 -16.34
CA ARG A 502 -4.70 26.21 -16.86
C ARG A 502 -5.47 27.29 -16.09
N LYS A 503 -6.51 27.86 -16.72
CA LYS A 503 -7.31 28.95 -16.12
C LYS A 503 -8.21 28.49 -14.99
N PHE A 504 -8.65 27.25 -15.03
CA PHE A 504 -9.52 26.63 -14.04
C PHE A 504 -9.20 25.13 -13.88
N VAL A 505 -9.72 24.53 -12.82
CA VAL A 505 -9.59 23.10 -12.57
C VAL A 505 -10.59 22.33 -13.43
N SER A 506 -10.10 21.31 -14.12
CA SER A 506 -10.91 20.28 -14.79
C SER A 506 -10.48 18.89 -14.36
N ALA A 507 -11.22 17.85 -14.77
CA ALA A 507 -10.89 16.47 -14.43
C ALA A 507 -11.13 15.50 -15.59
N LEU A 508 -10.34 14.44 -15.62
CA LEU A 508 -10.64 13.20 -16.34
C LEU A 508 -11.27 12.23 -15.34
N ILE A 509 -12.45 11.73 -15.63
CA ILE A 509 -13.22 10.89 -14.73
C ILE A 509 -13.54 9.56 -15.42
N VAL A 510 -13.15 8.46 -14.76
CA VAL A 510 -13.63 7.13 -15.12
C VAL A 510 -14.81 6.80 -14.21
N PRO A 511 -16.01 6.60 -14.75
CA PRO A 511 -17.15 6.17 -13.97
C PRO A 511 -16.98 4.76 -13.40
N ASP A 512 -17.63 4.48 -12.26
CA ASP A 512 -17.93 3.10 -11.88
C ASP A 512 -19.07 2.60 -12.80
N PHE A 513 -18.71 1.85 -13.83
CA PHE A 513 -19.65 1.45 -14.86
C PHE A 513 -20.78 0.58 -14.34
N GLN A 514 -20.52 -0.28 -13.36
CA GLN A 514 -21.58 -1.10 -12.77
C GLN A 514 -22.67 -0.23 -12.12
N ALA A 515 -22.27 0.78 -11.37
CA ALA A 515 -23.20 1.71 -10.74
C ALA A 515 -23.90 2.61 -11.78
N LEU A 516 -23.15 3.09 -12.78
CA LEU A 516 -23.66 4.02 -13.79
C LEU A 516 -24.65 3.33 -14.75
N GLU A 517 -24.39 2.10 -15.17
CA GLU A 517 -25.30 1.27 -15.97
C GLU A 517 -26.62 0.99 -15.23
N ALA A 518 -26.50 0.66 -13.92
CA ALA A 518 -27.69 0.47 -13.10
C ALA A 518 -28.54 1.75 -13.02
N TYR A 519 -27.90 2.91 -12.88
CA TYR A 519 -28.58 4.22 -12.90
C TYR A 519 -29.26 4.48 -14.25
N ALA A 520 -28.53 4.28 -15.37
CA ALA A 520 -29.04 4.50 -16.70
C ALA A 520 -30.28 3.64 -16.98
N ASN A 521 -30.21 2.34 -16.64
CA ASN A 521 -31.33 1.40 -16.80
C ASN A 521 -32.57 1.80 -15.96
N GLN A 522 -32.34 2.26 -14.71
CA GLN A 522 -33.43 2.71 -13.82
C GLN A 522 -34.13 3.98 -14.34
N ASN A 523 -33.42 4.82 -15.11
CA ASN A 523 -33.93 6.07 -15.64
C ASN A 523 -34.28 5.98 -17.13
N GLY A 524 -34.27 4.77 -17.73
CA GLY A 524 -34.65 4.57 -19.13
C GLY A 524 -33.69 5.17 -20.16
N ILE A 525 -32.41 5.38 -19.77
CA ILE A 525 -31.36 5.88 -20.64
C ILE A 525 -30.77 4.72 -21.43
N ALA A 526 -31.05 4.66 -22.73
CA ALA A 526 -30.56 3.62 -23.61
C ALA A 526 -29.09 3.87 -23.99
N PHE A 527 -28.26 2.83 -24.00
CA PHE A 527 -26.86 2.86 -24.45
C PHE A 527 -26.45 1.48 -24.97
N ALA A 528 -25.51 1.44 -25.91
CA ALA A 528 -24.98 0.21 -26.47
C ALA A 528 -23.53 -0.06 -26.04
N SER A 529 -22.82 0.95 -25.53
CA SER A 529 -21.43 0.84 -25.08
C SER A 529 -21.11 1.87 -23.99
N HIS A 530 -19.98 1.67 -23.27
CA HIS A 530 -19.46 2.65 -22.31
C HIS A 530 -19.14 3.99 -23.00
N GLU A 531 -18.65 3.96 -24.24
CA GLU A 531 -18.38 5.16 -25.04
C GLU A 531 -19.65 5.96 -25.29
N GLU A 532 -20.76 5.30 -25.61
CA GLU A 532 -22.05 5.95 -25.79
C GLU A 532 -22.59 6.47 -24.46
N LEU A 533 -22.52 5.66 -23.40
CA LEU A 533 -22.98 6.05 -22.06
C LEU A 533 -22.27 7.33 -21.57
N CYS A 534 -20.95 7.41 -21.74
CA CYS A 534 -20.15 8.59 -21.36
C CYS A 534 -20.46 9.85 -22.17
N ARG A 535 -21.16 9.73 -23.30
CA ARG A 535 -21.54 10.90 -24.16
C ARG A 535 -22.99 11.35 -23.97
N LYS A 536 -23.76 10.63 -23.14
CA LYS A 536 -25.17 11.01 -22.89
C LYS A 536 -25.23 12.28 -22.05
N PRO A 537 -25.95 13.32 -22.51
CA PRO A 537 -26.10 14.58 -21.75
C PRO A 537 -26.70 14.35 -20.35
N GLU A 538 -27.64 13.40 -20.23
CA GLU A 538 -28.30 13.06 -18.97
C GLU A 538 -27.30 12.50 -17.96
N ILE A 539 -26.29 11.77 -18.42
CA ILE A 539 -25.20 11.22 -17.59
C ILE A 539 -24.22 12.32 -17.19
N GLU A 540 -23.88 13.20 -18.12
CA GLU A 540 -23.01 14.35 -17.84
C GLU A 540 -23.64 15.27 -16.79
N GLU A 541 -24.93 15.63 -16.96
CA GLU A 541 -25.68 16.45 -16.01
C GLU A 541 -25.78 15.75 -14.63
N PHE A 542 -26.10 14.47 -14.63
CA PHE A 542 -26.18 13.68 -13.40
C PHE A 542 -24.87 13.73 -12.61
N LEU A 543 -23.73 13.46 -13.27
CA LEU A 543 -22.41 13.46 -12.61
C LEU A 543 -21.98 14.89 -12.24
N HIS A 544 -22.34 15.90 -13.03
CA HIS A 544 -22.06 17.30 -12.71
C HIS A 544 -22.71 17.71 -11.37
N ASN A 545 -23.99 17.41 -11.20
CA ASN A 545 -24.71 17.69 -9.95
C ASN A 545 -24.09 16.96 -8.74
N ARG A 546 -23.57 15.77 -8.93
CA ARG A 546 -22.88 15.02 -7.86
C ARG A 546 -21.53 15.65 -7.50
N ILE A 547 -20.74 15.99 -8.50
CA ILE A 547 -19.45 16.67 -8.32
C ILE A 547 -19.65 18.00 -7.60
N ASP A 548 -20.65 18.79 -7.99
CA ASP A 548 -20.98 20.05 -7.33
C ASP A 548 -21.36 19.87 -5.86
N THR A 549 -22.06 18.80 -5.54
CA THR A 549 -22.39 18.47 -4.15
C THR A 549 -21.14 18.11 -3.35
N LEU A 550 -20.22 17.35 -3.94
CA LEU A 550 -18.98 16.91 -3.26
C LEU A 550 -17.99 18.05 -3.01
N GLN A 551 -18.01 19.08 -3.83
CA GLN A 551 -17.02 20.16 -3.78
C GLN A 551 -17.53 21.46 -3.12
N GLN A 552 -18.67 21.43 -2.41
CA GLN A 552 -19.29 22.63 -1.82
C GLN A 552 -18.37 23.36 -0.82
N ASP A 553 -17.55 22.64 -0.09
CA ASP A 553 -16.59 23.16 0.90
C ASP A 553 -15.22 23.53 0.31
N LEU A 554 -14.97 23.26 -0.99
CA LEU A 554 -13.76 23.70 -1.67
C LEU A 554 -13.86 25.18 -2.07
N SER A 555 -12.70 25.86 -2.07
CA SER A 555 -12.58 27.21 -2.61
C SER A 555 -12.93 27.21 -4.08
N ASP A 556 -13.50 28.30 -4.59
CA ASP A 556 -13.99 28.38 -5.98
C ASP A 556 -12.90 28.05 -7.02
N TYR A 557 -11.65 28.43 -6.75
CA TYR A 557 -10.52 28.16 -7.65
C TYR A 557 -10.04 26.70 -7.60
N GLU A 558 -10.46 25.88 -6.61
CA GLU A 558 -10.16 24.44 -6.47
C GLU A 558 -11.25 23.56 -7.07
N ARG A 559 -12.43 24.12 -7.35
CA ARG A 559 -13.58 23.36 -7.86
C ARG A 559 -13.37 22.93 -9.29
N ILE A 560 -13.70 21.68 -9.58
CA ILE A 560 -13.78 21.14 -10.93
C ILE A 560 -14.91 21.88 -11.66
N LYS A 561 -14.58 22.65 -12.68
CA LYS A 561 -15.55 23.40 -13.48
C LYS A 561 -16.07 22.58 -14.68
N HIS A 562 -15.21 21.74 -15.24
CA HIS A 562 -15.53 20.87 -16.37
C HIS A 562 -14.81 19.53 -16.22
N PHE A 563 -15.35 18.48 -16.82
CA PHE A 563 -14.71 17.18 -16.82
C PHE A 563 -14.93 16.43 -18.14
N ILE A 564 -14.13 15.38 -18.35
CA ILE A 564 -14.26 14.45 -19.47
C ILE A 564 -14.53 13.08 -18.87
N LEU A 565 -15.59 12.41 -19.32
CA LEU A 565 -15.87 11.03 -18.98
C LEU A 565 -15.08 10.10 -19.90
N LEU A 566 -14.33 9.18 -19.29
CA LEU A 566 -13.50 8.22 -20.00
C LEU A 566 -14.18 6.84 -19.99
N PRO A 567 -14.31 6.17 -21.16
CA PRO A 567 -14.99 4.88 -21.26
C PRO A 567 -14.15 3.70 -20.79
N LYS A 568 -12.87 3.91 -20.49
CA LYS A 568 -11.92 2.87 -20.04
C LYS A 568 -11.19 3.32 -18.79
N ALA A 569 -11.05 2.38 -17.85
CA ALA A 569 -10.26 2.59 -16.65
C ALA A 569 -8.75 2.71 -16.96
N PHE A 570 -8.04 3.53 -16.18
CA PHE A 570 -6.58 3.55 -16.19
C PHE A 570 -6.05 2.20 -15.71
N SER A 571 -4.98 1.71 -16.31
CA SER A 571 -4.39 0.43 -15.95
C SER A 571 -2.86 0.46 -15.90
N ILE A 572 -2.28 -0.60 -15.33
CA ILE A 572 -0.83 -0.81 -15.30
C ILE A 572 -0.34 -1.17 -16.72
N GLU A 573 -1.11 -2.00 -17.43
CA GLU A 573 -0.79 -2.49 -18.78
C GLU A 573 -0.74 -1.34 -19.78
N SER A 574 -1.65 -0.38 -19.67
CA SER A 574 -1.67 0.83 -20.50
C SER A 574 -0.58 1.84 -20.13
N GLY A 575 0.10 1.61 -19.01
CA GLY A 575 1.15 2.48 -18.47
C GLY A 575 0.66 3.72 -17.74
N GLU A 576 -0.63 3.90 -17.54
CA GLU A 576 -1.25 5.05 -16.86
C GLU A 576 -1.16 4.95 -15.34
N LEU A 577 -1.06 3.72 -14.82
CA LEU A 577 -0.84 3.47 -13.40
C LEU A 577 0.56 2.92 -13.12
N THR A 578 1.05 3.18 -11.93
CA THR A 578 2.22 2.48 -11.35
C THR A 578 1.81 1.09 -10.88
N ASN A 579 2.79 0.22 -10.55
CA ASN A 579 2.52 -1.08 -9.92
C ASN A 579 1.81 -0.97 -8.55
N THR A 580 1.80 0.22 -7.95
CA THR A 580 1.08 0.55 -6.71
C THR A 580 -0.25 1.27 -6.98
N LEU A 581 -0.76 1.19 -8.22
CA LEU A 581 -2.02 1.81 -8.68
C LEU A 581 -2.07 3.35 -8.56
N LYS A 582 -0.92 4.02 -8.44
CA LYS A 582 -0.85 5.49 -8.48
C LYS A 582 -0.84 5.97 -9.92
N VAL A 583 -1.57 7.05 -10.20
CA VAL A 583 -1.66 7.65 -11.54
C VAL A 583 -0.31 8.24 -11.96
N LYS A 584 0.15 7.86 -13.14
CA LYS A 584 1.28 8.50 -13.82
C LYS A 584 0.77 9.69 -14.64
N ARG A 585 0.61 10.84 -13.99
CA ARG A 585 -0.01 12.03 -14.58
C ARG A 585 0.57 12.42 -15.93
N SER A 586 1.90 12.36 -16.09
CA SER A 586 2.56 12.69 -17.35
C SER A 586 2.13 11.79 -18.51
N VAL A 587 1.88 10.50 -18.24
CA VAL A 587 1.38 9.54 -19.25
C VAL A 587 -0.08 9.84 -19.58
N VAL A 588 -0.92 10.05 -18.55
CA VAL A 588 -2.34 10.37 -18.72
C VAL A 588 -2.52 11.67 -19.50
N TYR A 589 -1.82 12.74 -19.09
CA TYR A 589 -1.92 14.04 -19.78
C TYR A 589 -1.45 13.97 -21.23
N LYS A 590 -0.38 13.23 -21.51
CA LYS A 590 0.09 13.03 -22.89
C LYS A 590 -0.94 12.26 -23.74
N ARG A 591 -1.56 11.23 -23.16
CA ARG A 591 -2.54 10.39 -23.87
C ARG A 591 -3.81 11.15 -24.19
N TYR A 592 -4.29 11.96 -23.26
CA TYR A 592 -5.55 12.71 -23.39
C TYR A 592 -5.35 14.20 -23.73
N ALA A 593 -4.14 14.59 -24.18
CA ALA A 593 -3.77 15.99 -24.42
C ALA A 593 -4.78 16.72 -25.33
N GLU A 594 -5.15 16.09 -26.47
CA GLU A 594 -6.08 16.69 -27.44
C GLU A 594 -7.48 16.90 -26.83
N ALA A 595 -8.00 15.90 -26.10
CA ALA A 595 -9.31 16.01 -25.44
C ALA A 595 -9.31 17.10 -24.34
N ILE A 596 -8.22 17.18 -23.55
CA ILE A 596 -8.02 18.22 -22.55
C ILE A 596 -8.02 19.61 -23.23
N ASP A 597 -7.25 19.80 -24.29
CA ASP A 597 -7.16 21.09 -24.97
C ASP A 597 -8.49 21.48 -25.63
N GLN A 598 -9.23 20.53 -26.16
CA GLN A 598 -10.57 20.78 -26.71
C GLN A 598 -11.57 21.24 -25.62
N LEU A 599 -11.52 20.62 -24.43
CA LEU A 599 -12.35 21.02 -23.29
C LEU A 599 -12.11 22.49 -22.92
N TYR A 600 -10.84 22.87 -22.75
CA TYR A 600 -10.51 24.26 -22.40
C TYR A 600 -10.86 25.25 -23.47
N ARG A 601 -10.68 24.94 -24.77
CA ARG A 601 -11.09 25.80 -25.89
C ARG A 601 -12.61 26.01 -25.94
N LYS A 602 -13.39 24.95 -25.76
CA LYS A 602 -14.87 25.04 -25.72
C LYS A 602 -15.35 25.91 -24.55
N ALA A 603 -14.78 25.71 -23.37
CA ALA A 603 -15.10 26.49 -22.19
C ALA A 603 -14.77 27.98 -22.40
N GLU A 604 -13.61 28.30 -23.01
CA GLU A 604 -13.23 29.71 -23.32
C GLU A 604 -14.13 30.37 -24.33
N GLN A 605 -14.68 29.64 -25.30
CA GLN A 605 -15.63 30.17 -26.27
C GLN A 605 -16.97 30.54 -25.62
N ASN A 606 -17.39 29.78 -24.61
CA ASN A 606 -18.64 30.05 -23.87
C ASN A 606 -18.51 31.21 -22.87
N PHE A 607 -17.29 31.67 -22.57
CA PHE A 607 -16.99 32.81 -21.69
C PHE A 607 -16.73 34.13 -22.47
N LYS A 608 -16.85 34.16 -23.80
CA LYS A 608 -16.84 35.43 -24.52
C LYS A 608 -18.20 36.12 -24.32
N PRO A 609 -18.22 37.37 -23.80
CA PRO A 609 -19.42 38.11 -23.51
C PRO A 609 -20.22 38.41 -24.79
#